data_b13f47e571530bffb90051a976cb2c46
#
_entry.id   b13f47e571530bffb90051a976cb2c46
#
_cell.length_a   1.000
_cell.length_b   1.000
_cell.length_c   1.000
_cell.angle_alpha   90.00
_cell.angle_beta   90.00
_cell.angle_gamma   90.00
#
_symmetry.space_group_name_H-M   'P 1'
#
loop_
_entity.id
_entity.type
_entity.pdbx_description
1 polymer ?
#
loop_
_entity_poly.entity_id
_entity_poly.type
_entity_poly.pdbx_seq_one_letter_code
_entity_poly.pdbx_strand_id
1 'polypeptide(L)'
;MLLRKQFFRLFSGLIVLLVVVNGIIWISRHHRKSNLDEHFRGEGIAAEFAGWNGDICNRLLDCYTLGSWEFKPGLTKKMIHERREVDKGILENLDFPRELHREDGRCGQINRLFPSGLPSLCDEESEKPCCNEATGLCGNSNADCLCPYCKDFSKYFAAELANWKPSSQKCPFQHFNSDSTCALLNEHVSDLVFIGDSFIGHLFLTLTLLITGDPVRGALRSTLSEEEKEQCSGELQFFAGKHSCHLKLIRDLEELDTNQLCNGKARFKSYFVEAYNVNQFPLAVKTVKNLLGKRKAIIVLGVGIHIHLNATMVIAKYLKPFLSLIENSGNDRPLLIWATIHQVDNFLTSDCVKNYSPIAKFNEEMSKFCRARNIPVFETSTVTRNIKSNDGQHVGYGGNIAKVQILLNYLKSRFEICQSSEH
;
A
#
# COMPACT_ATOMS: atom_id res chain seq x y z
N MET A 1 38.36 -13.14 59.92
CA MET A 1 36.91 -12.84 59.98
C MET A 1 36.49 -11.62 59.18
N LEU A 2 37.35 -10.65 58.93
CA LEU A 2 37.09 -9.44 58.16
C LEU A 2 36.93 -9.67 56.60
N LEU A 3 37.70 -10.57 56.02
CA LEU A 3 37.67 -10.89 54.61
C LEU A 3 36.33 -11.52 54.12
N ARG A 4 35.67 -12.31 54.98
CA ARG A 4 34.35 -12.91 54.66
C ARG A 4 33.21 -11.87 54.59
N LYS A 5 33.27 -10.80 55.40
CA LYS A 5 32.24 -9.73 55.37
C LYS A 5 32.37 -8.83 54.16
N GLN A 6 33.58 -8.61 53.62
CA GLN A 6 33.77 -7.84 52.44
C GLN A 6 33.33 -8.59 51.16
N PHE A 7 33.58 -9.91 51.10
CA PHE A 7 33.13 -10.75 49.97
C PHE A 7 31.59 -10.81 49.88
N PHE A 8 30.90 -10.90 51.00
CA PHE A 8 29.42 -10.91 51.03
C PHE A 8 28.81 -9.56 50.59
N ARG A 9 29.45 -8.43 50.92
CA ARG A 9 28.98 -7.11 50.51
C ARG A 9 29.20 -6.88 49.02
N LEU A 10 30.30 -7.36 48.45
CA LEU A 10 30.54 -7.29 46.97
C LEU A 10 29.57 -8.18 46.20
N PHE A 11 29.29 -9.39 46.68
CA PHE A 11 28.37 -10.31 46.03
C PHE A 11 26.91 -9.81 46.07
N SER A 12 26.48 -9.24 47.21
CA SER A 12 25.16 -8.64 47.34
C SER A 12 25.01 -7.40 46.43
N GLY A 13 26.05 -6.58 46.29
CA GLY A 13 26.05 -5.44 45.35
C GLY A 13 25.93 -5.85 43.88
N LEU A 14 26.62 -6.95 43.50
CA LEU A 14 26.56 -7.47 42.12
C LEU A 14 25.19 -8.04 41.76
N ILE A 15 24.53 -8.74 42.71
CA ILE A 15 23.17 -9.27 42.51
C ILE A 15 22.15 -8.13 42.38
N VAL A 16 22.25 -7.09 43.19
CA VAL A 16 21.37 -5.91 43.10
C VAL A 16 21.57 -5.19 41.76
N LEU A 17 22.83 -5.04 41.30
CA LEU A 17 23.13 -4.42 40.00
C LEU A 17 22.57 -5.24 38.85
N LEU A 18 22.67 -6.57 38.87
CA LEU A 18 22.09 -7.46 37.84
C LEU A 18 20.55 -7.40 37.81
N VAL A 19 19.90 -7.30 38.99
CA VAL A 19 18.44 -7.16 39.05
C VAL A 19 17.98 -5.80 38.50
N VAL A 20 18.70 -4.73 38.82
CA VAL A 20 18.42 -3.37 38.32
C VAL A 20 18.65 -3.31 36.82
N VAL A 21 19.76 -3.83 36.31
CA VAL A 21 20.05 -3.85 34.86
C VAL A 21 19.02 -4.68 34.09
N ASN A 22 18.66 -5.87 34.58
CA ASN A 22 17.60 -6.68 33.95
C ASN A 22 16.22 -6.01 34.08
N GLY A 23 15.92 -5.32 35.17
CA GLY A 23 14.70 -4.51 35.31
C GLY A 23 14.66 -3.36 34.32
N ILE A 24 15.76 -2.64 34.14
CA ILE A 24 15.87 -1.55 33.18
C ILE A 24 15.73 -2.08 31.72
N ILE A 25 16.36 -3.21 31.40
CA ILE A 25 16.23 -3.86 30.07
C ILE A 25 14.79 -4.33 29.85
N TRP A 26 14.13 -4.88 30.88
CA TRP A 26 12.73 -5.32 30.78
C TRP A 26 11.78 -4.11 30.60
N ILE A 27 11.97 -3.03 31.36
CA ILE A 27 11.21 -1.77 31.23
C ILE A 27 11.46 -1.15 29.86
N SER A 28 12.71 -1.10 29.37
CA SER A 28 13.03 -0.63 28.02
C SER A 28 12.36 -1.46 26.93
N ARG A 29 12.31 -2.78 27.09
CA ARG A 29 11.60 -3.65 26.12
C ARG A 29 10.08 -3.50 26.19
N HIS A 30 9.52 -3.25 27.37
CA HIS A 30 8.08 -3.00 27.52
C HIS A 30 7.70 -1.60 27.06
N HIS A 31 8.53 -0.58 27.33
CA HIS A 31 8.36 0.77 26.78
C HIS A 31 8.54 0.80 25.25
N ARG A 32 9.44 -0.02 24.68
CA ARG A 32 9.51 -0.17 23.22
C ARG A 32 8.25 -0.78 22.62
N LYS A 33 7.61 -1.75 23.28
CA LYS A 33 6.31 -2.28 22.85
C LYS A 33 5.20 -1.23 22.95
N SER A 34 5.14 -0.49 24.07
CA SER A 34 4.11 0.53 24.27
C SER A 34 4.29 1.76 23.36
N ASN A 35 5.52 2.20 23.10
CA ASN A 35 5.77 3.33 22.18
C ASN A 35 5.54 2.98 20.71
N LEU A 36 5.70 1.71 20.29
CA LEU A 36 5.24 1.26 18.97
C LEU A 36 3.70 1.29 18.88
N ASP A 37 3.01 0.91 19.96
CA ASP A 37 1.54 0.95 20.02
C ASP A 37 0.98 2.39 20.15
N GLU A 38 1.67 3.31 20.81
CA GLU A 38 1.20 4.70 20.98
C GLU A 38 1.39 5.56 19.75
N HIS A 39 2.41 5.34 18.92
CA HIS A 39 2.57 6.10 17.66
C HIS A 39 1.64 5.64 16.54
N PHE A 40 0.98 4.49 16.68
CA PHE A 40 -0.02 3.95 15.75
C PHE A 40 -1.47 4.10 16.22
N ARG A 41 -1.72 4.56 17.44
CA ARG A 41 -3.07 4.89 17.90
C ARG A 41 -3.43 6.27 17.36
N GLY A 42 -4.24 6.28 16.29
CA GLY A 42 -4.98 7.47 15.86
C GLY A 42 -5.93 7.93 16.97
N GLU A 43 -5.39 8.51 18.04
CA GLU A 43 -6.19 9.17 19.08
C GLU A 43 -6.88 10.40 18.49
N GLY A 44 -8.15 10.29 18.21
CA GLY A 44 -9.01 11.35 17.69
C GLY A 44 -10.14 10.86 16.79
N ILE A 45 -10.00 9.69 16.19
CA ILE A 45 -10.92 9.22 15.14
C ILE A 45 -12.13 8.48 15.74
N ALA A 46 -11.99 7.83 16.89
CA ALA A 46 -13.12 7.15 17.55
C ALA A 46 -14.26 8.09 17.99
N ALA A 47 -13.95 9.37 18.26
CA ALA A 47 -14.95 10.37 18.61
C ALA A 47 -15.75 10.88 17.38
N GLU A 48 -15.15 10.87 16.19
CA GLU A 48 -15.82 11.30 14.95
C GLU A 48 -16.92 10.34 14.48
N PHE A 49 -16.84 9.05 14.83
CA PHE A 49 -17.84 8.07 14.43
C PHE A 49 -19.14 8.11 15.24
N ALA A 50 -19.18 8.80 16.37
CA ALA A 50 -20.37 8.91 17.22
C ALA A 50 -21.50 9.77 16.60
N GLY A 51 -21.22 10.54 15.53
CA GLY A 51 -22.14 11.47 14.87
C GLY A 51 -22.64 11.05 13.48
N TRP A 52 -22.44 9.80 13.06
CA TRP A 52 -22.81 9.34 11.70
C TRP A 52 -24.30 9.09 11.53
N ASN A 53 -25.09 10.14 11.57
CA ASN A 53 -26.48 10.10 11.15
C ASN A 53 -26.56 10.59 9.70
N GLY A 54 -26.63 9.66 8.73
CA GLY A 54 -27.09 9.96 7.39
C GLY A 54 -26.18 9.66 6.20
N ASP A 55 -24.84 9.47 6.34
CA ASP A 55 -23.97 9.27 5.17
C ASP A 55 -22.94 8.16 5.37
N ILE A 56 -23.38 7.06 5.96
CA ILE A 56 -22.52 5.90 6.25
C ILE A 56 -21.90 5.33 4.96
N CYS A 57 -22.66 5.33 3.86
CA CYS A 57 -22.26 4.68 2.62
C CYS A 57 -21.08 5.37 1.92
N ASN A 58 -20.98 6.69 2.00
CA ASN A 58 -19.89 7.43 1.39
C ASN A 58 -18.60 7.38 2.23
N ARG A 59 -18.71 7.05 3.51
CA ARG A 59 -17.60 6.99 4.46
C ARG A 59 -17.18 5.57 4.86
N LEU A 60 -17.82 4.55 4.31
CA LEU A 60 -17.45 3.15 4.57
C LEU A 60 -15.97 2.84 4.24
N LEU A 61 -15.42 3.46 3.19
CA LEU A 61 -14.00 3.29 2.85
C LEU A 61 -13.09 3.83 3.95
N ASP A 62 -13.43 4.96 4.58
CA ASP A 62 -12.66 5.52 5.70
C ASP A 62 -12.52 4.48 6.82
N CYS A 63 -13.57 3.72 7.09
CA CYS A 63 -13.58 2.70 8.12
C CYS A 63 -12.58 1.55 7.85
N TYR A 64 -12.41 1.17 6.61
CA TYR A 64 -11.50 0.09 6.22
C TYR A 64 -10.06 0.56 5.98
N THR A 65 -9.86 1.83 5.60
CA THR A 65 -8.55 2.41 5.33
C THR A 65 -7.87 2.98 6.59
N LEU A 66 -8.64 3.20 7.66
CA LEU A 66 -8.11 3.57 8.96
C LEU A 66 -7.78 2.29 9.73
N GLY A 67 -6.50 2.06 9.95
CA GLY A 67 -6.04 0.82 10.56
C GLY A 67 -4.55 0.82 10.84
N SER A 68 -4.05 -0.35 11.17
CA SER A 68 -2.63 -0.61 11.41
C SER A 68 -2.21 -1.93 10.79
N TRP A 69 -0.92 -2.07 10.57
CA TRP A 69 -0.32 -3.34 10.20
C TRP A 69 0.03 -4.13 11.44
N GLU A 70 -0.35 -5.39 11.46
CA GLU A 70 0.03 -6.36 12.49
C GLU A 70 0.87 -7.45 11.85
N PHE A 71 2.06 -7.71 12.40
CA PHE A 71 2.89 -8.81 11.88
C PHE A 71 2.16 -10.14 12.01
N LYS A 72 2.33 -11.00 11.01
CA LYS A 72 1.69 -12.33 10.98
C LYS A 72 2.05 -13.14 12.23
N PRO A 73 1.10 -13.83 12.86
CA PRO A 73 1.40 -14.69 13.99
C PRO A 73 2.37 -15.80 13.57
N GLY A 74 3.32 -16.10 14.45
CA GLY A 74 4.33 -17.12 14.17
C GLY A 74 5.47 -16.68 13.24
N LEU A 75 5.62 -15.37 12.98
CA LEU A 75 6.73 -14.85 12.19
C LEU A 75 8.07 -15.25 12.81
N THR A 76 8.88 -15.95 12.03
CA THR A 76 10.21 -16.44 12.45
C THR A 76 11.31 -15.62 11.78
N LYS A 77 12.52 -15.66 12.39
CA LYS A 77 13.71 -15.06 11.77
C LYS A 77 13.99 -15.63 10.37
N LYS A 78 13.70 -16.92 10.17
CA LYS A 78 13.85 -17.58 8.87
C LYS A 78 12.93 -16.92 7.83
N MET A 79 11.66 -16.71 8.13
CA MET A 79 10.70 -16.07 7.20
C MET A 79 11.12 -14.64 6.86
N ILE A 80 11.63 -13.88 7.84
CA ILE A 80 12.15 -12.54 7.60
C ILE A 80 13.36 -12.58 6.65
N HIS A 81 14.29 -13.53 6.90
CA HIS A 81 15.46 -13.70 6.04
C HIS A 81 15.08 -14.11 4.62
N GLU A 82 14.16 -15.08 4.47
CA GLU A 82 13.65 -15.51 3.15
C GLU A 82 13.01 -14.34 2.39
N ARG A 83 12.22 -13.50 3.07
CA ARG A 83 11.66 -12.29 2.45
C ARG A 83 12.75 -11.34 1.95
N ARG A 84 13.79 -11.13 2.71
CA ARG A 84 14.93 -10.28 2.31
C ARG A 84 15.63 -10.80 1.07
N GLU A 85 15.86 -12.10 0.98
CA GLU A 85 16.50 -12.69 -0.21
C GLU A 85 15.60 -12.49 -1.46
N VAL A 86 14.27 -12.53 -1.31
CA VAL A 86 13.35 -12.15 -2.39
C VAL A 86 13.51 -10.68 -2.76
N ASP A 87 13.55 -9.76 -1.79
CA ASP A 87 13.73 -8.32 -2.04
C ASP A 87 15.08 -8.03 -2.75
N LYS A 88 16.16 -8.68 -2.35
CA LYS A 88 17.47 -8.61 -3.02
C LYS A 88 17.39 -9.09 -4.47
N GLY A 89 16.68 -10.18 -4.72
CA GLY A 89 16.45 -10.69 -6.08
C GLY A 89 15.66 -9.72 -6.96
N ILE A 90 14.69 -9.01 -6.39
CA ILE A 90 13.95 -7.96 -7.08
C ILE A 90 14.87 -6.80 -7.41
N LEU A 91 15.70 -6.34 -6.46
CA LEU A 91 16.66 -5.26 -6.69
C LEU A 91 17.63 -5.61 -7.84
N GLU A 92 18.16 -6.83 -7.88
CA GLU A 92 19.01 -7.32 -8.99
C GLU A 92 18.27 -7.31 -10.34
N ASN A 93 17.00 -7.69 -10.36
CA ASN A 93 16.18 -7.62 -11.57
C ASN A 93 15.93 -6.18 -12.04
N LEU A 94 15.93 -5.22 -11.10
CA LEU A 94 15.82 -3.79 -11.39
C LEU A 94 17.16 -3.12 -11.76
N ASP A 95 18.24 -3.87 -11.89
CA ASP A 95 19.61 -3.39 -12.07
C ASP A 95 20.12 -2.53 -10.89
N PHE A 96 19.61 -2.78 -9.70
CA PHE A 96 20.05 -2.15 -8.48
C PHE A 96 21.02 -3.05 -7.70
N PRO A 97 21.86 -2.47 -6.82
CA PRO A 97 22.64 -3.26 -5.88
C PRO A 97 21.73 -4.12 -4.98
N ARG A 98 22.19 -5.31 -4.62
CA ARG A 98 21.47 -6.18 -3.67
C ARG A 98 21.23 -5.55 -2.30
N GLU A 99 22.17 -4.66 -1.89
CA GLU A 99 22.09 -3.90 -0.67
C GLU A 99 22.04 -2.41 -0.99
N LEU A 100 21.10 -1.71 -0.38
CA LEU A 100 20.90 -0.27 -0.59
C LEU A 100 21.59 0.57 0.48
N HIS A 101 22.31 -0.04 1.41
CA HIS A 101 23.12 0.62 2.43
C HIS A 101 24.61 0.54 2.08
N ARG A 102 25.37 1.43 2.69
CA ARG A 102 26.84 1.50 2.58
C ARG A 102 27.48 1.03 3.88
N GLU A 103 28.56 0.26 3.79
CA GLU A 103 29.31 -0.21 4.95
C GLU A 103 29.94 0.92 5.77
N ASP A 104 30.23 2.07 5.12
CA ASP A 104 30.80 3.25 5.78
C ASP A 104 29.78 4.08 6.57
N GLY A 105 28.52 3.64 6.66
CA GLY A 105 27.45 4.30 7.40
C GLY A 105 27.02 5.64 6.80
N ARG A 106 27.28 5.87 5.52
CA ARG A 106 26.82 7.07 4.80
C ARG A 106 25.51 6.82 4.10
N CYS A 107 24.65 7.83 4.04
CA CYS A 107 23.31 7.73 3.47
C CYS A 107 22.85 9.01 2.76
N GLY A 108 21.68 8.92 2.13
CA GLY A 108 21.01 10.05 1.50
C GLY A 108 21.53 10.39 0.11
N GLN A 109 20.99 11.46 -0.47
CA GLN A 109 21.23 11.89 -1.86
C GLN A 109 22.69 12.26 -2.15
N ILE A 110 23.41 12.77 -1.16
CA ILE A 110 24.83 13.15 -1.32
C ILE A 110 25.76 11.93 -1.33
N ASN A 111 25.30 10.79 -0.83
CA ASN A 111 26.04 9.54 -0.74
C ASN A 111 25.33 8.47 -1.56
N ARG A 112 25.43 8.57 -2.87
CA ARG A 112 24.74 7.65 -3.78
C ARG A 112 25.46 6.33 -3.93
N LEU A 113 24.70 5.29 -4.22
CA LEU A 113 25.22 3.98 -4.61
C LEU A 113 25.56 4.00 -6.10
N PHE A 114 26.76 3.57 -6.43
CA PHE A 114 27.19 3.36 -7.82
C PHE A 114 27.00 1.89 -8.19
N PRO A 115 26.56 1.55 -9.43
CA PRO A 115 26.35 2.43 -10.58
C PRO A 115 24.95 3.05 -10.68
N SER A 116 24.00 2.68 -9.84
CA SER A 116 22.59 3.03 -9.99
C SER A 116 22.28 4.52 -9.80
N GLY A 117 23.17 5.26 -9.13
CA GLY A 117 22.92 6.66 -8.76
C GLY A 117 21.81 6.84 -7.72
N LEU A 118 21.30 5.74 -7.13
CA LEU A 118 20.31 5.78 -6.05
C LEU A 118 20.92 6.36 -4.77
N PRO A 119 20.12 7.06 -3.95
CA PRO A 119 20.55 7.45 -2.61
C PRO A 119 20.83 6.18 -1.79
N SER A 120 21.93 6.17 -1.02
CA SER A 120 22.19 5.09 -0.10
C SER A 120 21.26 5.21 1.12
N LEU A 121 20.84 4.07 1.65
CA LEU A 121 20.01 3.97 2.84
C LEU A 121 20.88 3.68 4.06
N CYS A 122 20.28 3.69 5.25
CA CYS A 122 20.85 3.04 6.41
C CYS A 122 20.30 1.62 6.52
N ASP A 123 21.14 0.72 7.02
CA ASP A 123 20.69 -0.64 7.32
C ASP A 123 19.65 -0.59 8.44
N GLU A 124 18.45 -1.04 8.14
CA GLU A 124 17.29 -1.02 9.02
C GLU A 124 17.43 -1.87 10.27
N GLU A 125 18.30 -2.87 10.26
CA GLU A 125 18.57 -3.76 11.39
C GLU A 125 19.81 -3.36 12.21
N SER A 126 20.59 -2.42 11.68
CA SER A 126 21.74 -1.92 12.41
C SER A 126 21.32 -1.11 13.64
N GLU A 127 22.28 -0.81 14.50
CA GLU A 127 22.07 0.12 15.62
C GLU A 127 21.84 1.57 15.12
N LYS A 128 22.13 1.84 13.83
CA LYS A 128 22.07 3.16 13.22
C LYS A 128 21.16 3.21 11.97
N PRO A 129 19.86 2.91 12.11
CA PRO A 129 18.95 2.87 10.97
C PRO A 129 18.45 4.24 10.53
N CYS A 130 18.82 5.32 11.23
CA CYS A 130 18.35 6.68 10.95
C CYS A 130 19.30 7.41 10.01
N CYS A 131 18.85 7.74 8.82
CA CYS A 131 19.59 8.62 7.89
C CYS A 131 19.30 10.08 8.19
N ASN A 132 20.33 10.84 8.54
CA ASN A 132 20.27 12.29 8.53
C ASN A 132 20.74 12.80 7.15
N GLU A 133 19.81 13.16 6.29
CA GLU A 133 20.12 13.58 4.91
C GLU A 133 20.93 14.89 4.83
N ALA A 134 20.88 15.74 5.87
CA ALA A 134 21.68 16.97 5.90
C ALA A 134 23.16 16.70 6.14
N THR A 135 23.49 15.70 6.96
CA THR A 135 24.89 15.30 7.23
C THR A 135 25.35 14.13 6.35
N GLY A 136 24.41 13.39 5.79
CA GLY A 136 24.68 12.19 5.02
C GLY A 136 25.20 11.02 5.85
N LEU A 137 24.84 10.94 7.12
CA LEU A 137 25.31 9.91 8.05
C LEU A 137 24.14 9.15 8.68
N CYS A 138 24.37 7.86 8.90
CA CYS A 138 23.48 7.01 9.66
C CYS A 138 23.70 7.19 11.17
N GLY A 139 22.62 7.34 11.91
CA GLY A 139 22.58 7.51 13.36
C GLY A 139 21.57 6.60 14.05
N ASN A 140 21.48 6.68 15.37
CA ASN A 140 20.56 5.88 16.17
C ASN A 140 19.10 6.30 15.95
N SER A 141 18.18 5.34 16.06
CA SER A 141 16.75 5.54 15.73
C SER A 141 16.02 6.54 16.64
N ASN A 142 16.46 6.79 17.87
CA ASN A 142 15.72 7.60 18.84
C ASN A 142 16.00 9.11 18.75
N ALA A 143 17.19 9.54 19.18
CA ALA A 143 17.52 10.97 19.26
C ALA A 143 17.88 11.59 17.91
N ASP A 144 18.46 10.82 17.01
CA ASP A 144 18.98 11.31 15.74
C ASP A 144 17.91 11.35 14.64
N CYS A 145 16.78 10.65 14.81
CA CYS A 145 15.71 10.57 13.80
C CYS A 145 14.53 11.53 14.05
N LEU A 146 14.67 12.51 14.90
CA LEU A 146 13.68 13.56 15.15
C LEU A 146 13.93 14.83 14.34
N CYS A 147 14.99 14.89 13.57
CA CYS A 147 15.30 16.07 12.77
C CYS A 147 14.39 16.16 11.51
N PRO A 148 14.14 17.38 10.96
CA PRO A 148 13.29 17.56 9.78
C PRO A 148 13.77 16.84 8.51
N TYR A 149 15.06 16.47 8.47
CA TYR A 149 15.72 15.81 7.33
C TYR A 149 16.12 14.36 7.69
N CYS A 150 15.53 13.79 8.74
CA CYS A 150 15.87 12.44 9.17
C CYS A 150 14.81 11.44 8.72
N LYS A 151 15.30 10.25 8.31
CA LYS A 151 14.47 9.09 7.96
C LYS A 151 14.88 7.88 8.77
N ASP A 152 13.95 7.33 9.51
CA ASP A 152 14.15 6.12 10.32
C ASP A 152 13.76 4.88 9.53
N PHE A 153 14.75 4.18 8.96
CA PHE A 153 14.51 2.98 8.18
C PHE A 153 14.08 1.77 9.01
N SER A 154 14.26 1.79 10.33
CA SER A 154 13.74 0.74 11.22
C SER A 154 12.20 0.68 11.28
N LYS A 155 11.53 1.75 10.81
CA LYS A 155 10.06 1.82 10.74
C LYS A 155 9.48 1.20 9.48
N TYR A 156 10.32 0.91 8.47
CA TYR A 156 9.87 0.32 7.23
C TYR A 156 9.84 -1.20 7.34
N PHE A 157 8.85 -1.81 6.73
CA PHE A 157 8.66 -3.26 6.76
C PHE A 157 8.11 -3.79 5.45
N ALA A 158 8.35 -5.07 5.18
CA ALA A 158 7.75 -5.78 4.07
C ALA A 158 6.29 -6.14 4.42
N ALA A 159 5.33 -5.62 3.65
CA ALA A 159 3.91 -5.85 3.88
C ALA A 159 3.52 -7.34 3.76
N GLU A 160 4.32 -8.13 3.06
CA GLU A 160 4.18 -9.58 2.93
C GLU A 160 4.29 -10.31 4.29
N LEU A 161 4.94 -9.69 5.27
CA LEU A 161 5.12 -10.25 6.62
C LEU A 161 4.03 -9.80 7.61
N ALA A 162 3.09 -8.97 7.18
CA ALA A 162 2.06 -8.39 8.03
C ALA A 162 0.66 -8.52 7.42
N ASN A 163 -0.35 -8.26 8.21
CA ASN A 163 -1.75 -8.18 7.79
C ASN A 163 -2.28 -6.79 8.14
N TRP A 164 -3.08 -6.22 7.26
CA TRP A 164 -3.81 -4.99 7.55
C TRP A 164 -4.98 -5.27 8.49
N LYS A 165 -5.16 -4.44 9.50
CA LYS A 165 -6.27 -4.52 10.45
C LYS A 165 -6.94 -3.16 10.61
N PRO A 166 -8.20 -3.02 10.21
CA PRO A 166 -8.97 -1.81 10.47
C PRO A 166 -9.08 -1.52 11.97
N SER A 167 -8.98 -0.25 12.34
CA SER A 167 -9.04 0.19 13.74
C SER A 167 -10.43 0.04 14.35
N SER A 168 -11.48 0.10 13.53
CA SER A 168 -12.86 0.06 14.01
C SER A 168 -13.42 -1.34 14.01
N GLN A 169 -13.93 -1.80 15.16
CA GLN A 169 -14.69 -3.05 15.27
C GLN A 169 -16.06 -3.00 14.56
N LYS A 170 -16.55 -1.79 14.22
CA LYS A 170 -17.82 -1.62 13.47
C LYS A 170 -17.67 -1.99 11.99
N CYS A 171 -16.46 -2.16 11.50
CA CYS A 171 -16.15 -2.54 10.13
C CYS A 171 -15.60 -3.97 10.11
N PRO A 172 -16.45 -4.98 10.05
CA PRO A 172 -15.99 -6.36 10.02
C PRO A 172 -15.11 -6.57 8.79
N PHE A 173 -13.90 -7.05 9.03
CA PHE A 173 -12.90 -7.27 7.98
C PHE A 173 -12.76 -8.76 7.72
N GLN A 174 -13.17 -9.16 6.53
CA GLN A 174 -13.07 -10.55 6.07
C GLN A 174 -11.88 -10.66 5.10
N HIS A 175 -11.16 -11.76 5.18
CA HIS A 175 -10.16 -12.11 4.18
C HIS A 175 -10.82 -12.85 3.02
N PHE A 176 -10.81 -12.23 1.86
CA PHE A 176 -11.31 -12.82 0.62
C PHE A 176 -10.22 -13.71 0.00
N ASN A 177 -10.60 -14.93 -0.34
CA ASN A 177 -9.87 -15.81 -1.22
C ASN A 177 -10.48 -15.77 -2.64
N SER A 178 -9.97 -16.60 -3.57
CA SER A 178 -10.49 -16.66 -4.93
C SER A 178 -12.00 -16.93 -4.96
N ASP A 179 -12.49 -17.96 -4.26
CA ASP A 179 -13.90 -18.35 -4.29
C ASP A 179 -14.81 -17.25 -3.74
N SER A 180 -14.49 -16.69 -2.57
CA SER A 180 -15.30 -15.62 -1.95
C SER A 180 -15.25 -14.33 -2.75
N THR A 181 -14.12 -14.00 -3.39
CA THR A 181 -14.02 -12.86 -4.31
C THR A 181 -14.90 -13.07 -5.53
N CYS A 182 -14.81 -14.25 -6.15
CA CYS A 182 -15.63 -14.61 -7.29
C CYS A 182 -17.13 -14.61 -6.97
N ALA A 183 -17.53 -15.11 -5.81
CA ALA A 183 -18.93 -15.08 -5.37
C ALA A 183 -19.45 -13.65 -5.26
N LEU A 184 -18.71 -12.77 -4.54
CA LEU A 184 -19.07 -11.37 -4.37
C LEU A 184 -19.21 -10.63 -5.71
N LEU A 185 -18.20 -10.76 -6.59
CA LEU A 185 -18.19 -10.04 -7.86
C LEU A 185 -19.25 -10.56 -8.83
N ASN A 186 -19.45 -11.88 -8.92
CA ASN A 186 -20.48 -12.48 -9.76
C ASN A 186 -21.91 -12.07 -9.37
N GLU A 187 -22.16 -11.81 -8.10
CA GLU A 187 -23.49 -11.45 -7.60
C GLU A 187 -23.80 -9.97 -7.80
N HIS A 188 -22.81 -9.12 -7.52
CA HIS A 188 -23.06 -7.70 -7.35
C HIS A 188 -22.41 -6.79 -8.41
N VAL A 189 -21.54 -7.31 -9.28
CA VAL A 189 -20.77 -6.48 -10.20
C VAL A 189 -20.97 -6.95 -11.63
N SER A 190 -21.25 -6.02 -12.56
CA SER A 190 -21.21 -6.28 -14.01
C SER A 190 -19.84 -5.96 -14.59
N ASP A 191 -19.31 -4.80 -14.22
CA ASP A 191 -18.03 -4.29 -14.71
C ASP A 191 -17.27 -3.64 -13.54
N LEU A 192 -16.04 -4.06 -13.28
CA LEU A 192 -15.12 -3.42 -12.34
C LEU A 192 -13.94 -2.87 -13.12
N VAL A 193 -13.92 -1.55 -13.29
CA VAL A 193 -12.99 -0.90 -14.19
C VAL A 193 -12.00 -0.05 -13.40
N PHE A 194 -10.74 -0.24 -13.71
CA PHE A 194 -9.63 0.49 -13.11
C PHE A 194 -9.10 1.50 -14.14
N ILE A 195 -9.14 2.80 -13.80
CA ILE A 195 -8.67 3.88 -14.68
C ILE A 195 -7.57 4.64 -13.94
N GLY A 196 -6.36 4.66 -14.49
CA GLY A 196 -5.30 5.38 -13.79
C GLY A 196 -3.89 5.09 -14.27
N ASP A 197 -2.94 5.40 -13.39
CA ASP A 197 -1.52 5.11 -13.57
C ASP A 197 -1.16 3.70 -13.05
N SER A 198 0.14 3.42 -12.91
CA SER A 198 0.64 2.13 -12.45
C SER A 198 0.10 1.72 -11.07
N PHE A 199 -0.19 2.68 -10.18
CA PHE A 199 -0.74 2.37 -8.86
C PHE A 199 -2.13 1.74 -8.93
N ILE A 200 -2.94 2.21 -9.88
CA ILE A 200 -4.26 1.65 -10.15
C ILE A 200 -4.15 0.36 -10.97
N GLY A 201 -3.19 0.30 -11.90
CA GLY A 201 -2.85 -0.94 -12.62
C GLY A 201 -2.48 -2.08 -11.67
N HIS A 202 -1.74 -1.79 -10.59
CA HIS A 202 -1.38 -2.80 -9.58
C HIS A 202 -2.58 -3.28 -8.75
N LEU A 203 -3.62 -2.45 -8.56
CA LEU A 203 -4.87 -2.91 -7.94
C LEU A 203 -5.59 -3.91 -8.85
N PHE A 204 -5.71 -3.60 -10.15
CA PHE A 204 -6.27 -4.52 -11.15
C PHE A 204 -5.50 -5.83 -11.21
N LEU A 205 -4.16 -5.73 -11.29
CA LEU A 205 -3.25 -6.86 -11.30
C LEU A 205 -3.46 -7.78 -10.09
N THR A 206 -3.47 -7.19 -8.89
CA THR A 206 -3.62 -7.96 -7.65
C THR A 206 -5.01 -8.59 -7.53
N LEU A 207 -6.06 -7.91 -7.98
CA LEU A 207 -7.39 -8.51 -8.07
C LEU A 207 -7.38 -9.71 -9.02
N THR A 208 -6.68 -9.62 -10.15
CA THR A 208 -6.54 -10.73 -11.09
C THR A 208 -5.84 -11.93 -10.44
N LEU A 209 -4.71 -11.70 -9.74
CA LEU A 209 -4.02 -12.76 -9.01
C LEU A 209 -4.93 -13.44 -7.97
N LEU A 210 -5.79 -12.67 -7.31
CA LEU A 210 -6.75 -13.19 -6.34
C LEU A 210 -7.86 -14.00 -7.01
N ILE A 211 -8.43 -13.52 -8.13
CA ILE A 211 -9.50 -14.20 -8.88
C ILE A 211 -9.01 -15.52 -9.49
N THR A 212 -7.80 -15.54 -10.03
CA THR A 212 -7.20 -16.75 -10.60
C THR A 212 -6.76 -17.74 -9.52
N GLY A 213 -6.59 -17.29 -8.28
CA GLY A 213 -6.00 -18.09 -7.20
C GLY A 213 -4.52 -18.41 -7.40
N ASP A 214 -3.87 -17.73 -8.35
CA ASP A 214 -2.44 -17.90 -8.67
C ASP A 214 -1.66 -16.61 -8.43
N PRO A 215 -1.07 -16.41 -7.24
CA PRO A 215 -0.28 -15.22 -6.93
C PRO A 215 1.05 -15.17 -7.68
N VAL A 216 1.47 -16.29 -8.31
CA VAL A 216 2.77 -16.41 -8.97
C VAL A 216 2.71 -16.00 -10.43
N ARG A 217 1.69 -16.43 -11.17
CA ARG A 217 1.59 -16.24 -12.64
C ARG A 217 0.22 -15.76 -13.12
N GLY A 218 -0.75 -15.66 -12.23
CA GLY A 218 -2.17 -15.50 -12.55
C GLY A 218 -2.54 -14.24 -13.34
N ALA A 219 -1.64 -13.27 -13.47
CA ALA A 219 -1.90 -12.06 -14.26
C ALA A 219 -1.00 -11.94 -15.49
N LEU A 220 -0.22 -12.98 -15.79
CA LEU A 220 0.57 -13.05 -17.03
C LEU A 220 -0.32 -13.50 -18.20
N ARG A 221 -0.10 -12.92 -19.38
CA ARG A 221 -0.83 -13.31 -20.59
C ARG A 221 -0.67 -14.80 -20.87
N SER A 222 -1.75 -15.46 -21.24
CA SER A 222 -1.76 -16.89 -21.59
C SER A 222 -0.85 -17.22 -22.78
N THR A 223 -0.64 -16.25 -23.68
CA THR A 223 0.16 -16.38 -24.92
C THR A 223 1.69 -16.38 -24.70
N LEU A 224 2.17 -16.08 -23.50
CA LEU A 224 3.59 -16.05 -23.18
C LEU A 224 4.18 -17.47 -23.14
N SER A 225 5.45 -17.61 -23.54
CA SER A 225 6.22 -18.84 -23.34
C SER A 225 6.43 -19.13 -21.85
N GLU A 226 6.72 -20.40 -21.51
CA GLU A 226 6.99 -20.75 -20.11
C GLU A 226 8.24 -20.05 -19.56
N GLU A 227 9.25 -19.82 -20.40
CA GLU A 227 10.45 -19.07 -20.01
C GLU A 227 10.11 -17.61 -19.67
N GLU A 228 9.26 -16.94 -20.47
CA GLU A 228 8.82 -15.57 -20.19
C GLU A 228 7.98 -15.49 -18.93
N LYS A 229 7.11 -16.48 -18.68
CA LYS A 229 6.31 -16.57 -17.46
C LYS A 229 7.21 -16.76 -16.25
N GLU A 230 8.25 -17.61 -16.34
CA GLU A 230 9.20 -17.82 -15.25
C GLU A 230 9.94 -16.53 -14.90
N GLN A 231 10.45 -15.83 -15.90
CA GLN A 231 11.18 -14.57 -15.74
C GLN A 231 10.33 -13.44 -15.10
N CYS A 232 9.00 -13.51 -15.20
CA CYS A 232 8.09 -12.50 -14.70
C CYS A 232 7.15 -13.02 -13.59
N SER A 233 7.48 -14.14 -12.99
CA SER A 233 6.67 -14.74 -11.93
C SER A 233 6.77 -14.00 -10.60
N GLY A 234 5.78 -14.19 -9.73
CA GLY A 234 5.75 -13.68 -8.37
C GLY A 234 5.76 -12.15 -8.31
N GLU A 235 6.60 -11.62 -7.44
CA GLU A 235 6.73 -10.17 -7.19
C GLU A 235 7.18 -9.39 -8.44
N LEU A 236 7.88 -10.01 -9.39
CA LEU A 236 8.35 -9.35 -10.60
C LEU A 236 7.21 -8.84 -11.49
N GLN A 237 5.99 -9.34 -11.30
CA GLN A 237 4.79 -8.80 -11.96
C GLN A 237 4.52 -7.33 -11.60
N PHE A 238 5.02 -6.85 -10.47
CA PHE A 238 4.79 -5.47 -9.99
C PHE A 238 5.87 -4.48 -10.42
N PHE A 239 6.94 -4.95 -11.08
CA PHE A 239 8.09 -4.10 -11.39
C PHE A 239 8.46 -4.11 -12.86
N ALA A 240 8.99 -2.99 -13.34
CA ALA A 240 9.37 -2.85 -14.75
C ALA A 240 10.67 -3.55 -15.14
N GLY A 241 11.53 -3.93 -14.25
CA GLY A 241 12.82 -4.59 -14.37
C GLY A 241 13.33 -5.06 -15.74
N LYS A 242 14.44 -5.78 -15.77
CA LYS A 242 15.17 -6.26 -16.97
C LYS A 242 14.29 -6.97 -18.00
N HIS A 243 13.32 -7.74 -17.54
CA HIS A 243 12.47 -8.56 -18.40
C HIS A 243 11.22 -7.83 -18.90
N SER A 244 11.10 -6.52 -18.60
CA SER A 244 9.95 -5.68 -18.99
C SER A 244 8.60 -6.34 -18.64
N CYS A 245 8.49 -6.90 -17.45
CA CYS A 245 7.36 -7.73 -17.03
C CYS A 245 6.02 -6.98 -17.10
N HIS A 246 6.02 -5.66 -16.89
CA HIS A 246 4.83 -4.82 -17.01
C HIS A 246 4.18 -4.87 -18.41
N LEU A 247 4.94 -5.20 -19.47
CA LEU A 247 4.43 -5.38 -20.84
C LEU A 247 3.82 -6.76 -21.07
N LYS A 248 4.12 -7.73 -20.21
CA LYS A 248 3.67 -9.11 -20.30
C LYS A 248 2.40 -9.39 -19.49
N LEU A 249 1.93 -8.40 -18.74
CA LEU A 249 0.71 -8.47 -17.94
C LEU A 249 -0.53 -8.24 -18.80
N ILE A 250 -1.64 -8.82 -18.34
CA ILE A 250 -2.94 -8.55 -18.94
C ILE A 250 -3.42 -7.13 -18.59
N ARG A 251 -4.30 -6.60 -19.45
CA ARG A 251 -5.03 -5.35 -19.24
C ARG A 251 -6.54 -5.56 -19.14
N ASP A 252 -6.99 -6.73 -19.57
CA ASP A 252 -8.37 -7.17 -19.55
C ASP A 252 -8.42 -8.64 -19.13
N LEU A 253 -9.39 -9.03 -18.30
CA LEU A 253 -9.58 -10.43 -17.94
C LEU A 253 -9.86 -11.31 -19.19
N GLU A 254 -10.37 -10.72 -20.28
CA GLU A 254 -10.59 -11.44 -21.53
C GLU A 254 -9.27 -11.92 -22.21
N GLU A 255 -8.09 -11.43 -21.74
CA GLU A 255 -6.77 -11.90 -22.20
C GLU A 255 -6.32 -13.23 -21.50
N LEU A 256 -7.08 -13.69 -20.50
CA LEU A 256 -6.85 -14.96 -19.82
C LEU A 256 -7.82 -16.04 -20.30
N ASP A 257 -7.42 -17.30 -20.15
CA ASP A 257 -8.31 -18.42 -20.40
C ASP A 257 -9.48 -18.39 -19.39
N THR A 258 -10.70 -18.59 -19.89
CA THR A 258 -11.90 -18.53 -19.06
C THR A 258 -11.85 -19.46 -17.86
N ASN A 259 -11.22 -20.63 -18.00
CA ASN A 259 -11.05 -21.60 -16.92
C ASN A 259 -10.19 -21.09 -15.76
N GLN A 260 -9.33 -20.11 -15.98
CA GLN A 260 -8.51 -19.47 -14.95
C GLN A 260 -9.32 -18.46 -14.12
N LEU A 261 -10.41 -17.97 -14.66
CA LEU A 261 -11.22 -16.93 -14.03
C LEU A 261 -12.35 -17.56 -13.20
N CYS A 262 -12.24 -17.52 -11.89
CA CYS A 262 -13.25 -18.07 -10.98
C CYS A 262 -13.60 -19.55 -11.29
N ASN A 263 -12.63 -20.36 -11.64
CA ASN A 263 -12.83 -21.75 -12.07
C ASN A 263 -13.83 -21.87 -13.25
N GLY A 264 -13.75 -20.97 -14.23
CA GLY A 264 -14.64 -20.93 -15.40
C GLY A 264 -16.02 -20.32 -15.14
N LYS A 265 -16.24 -19.68 -13.98
CA LYS A 265 -17.57 -19.18 -13.57
C LYS A 265 -17.65 -17.66 -13.47
N ALA A 266 -16.65 -16.92 -13.97
CA ALA A 266 -16.70 -15.45 -13.97
C ALA A 266 -17.86 -14.94 -14.83
N ARG A 267 -18.68 -14.02 -14.27
CA ARG A 267 -19.81 -13.38 -14.94
C ARG A 267 -19.69 -11.87 -15.01
N PHE A 268 -18.65 -11.33 -14.44
CA PHE A 268 -18.32 -9.90 -14.46
C PHE A 268 -17.14 -9.65 -15.41
N LYS A 269 -17.01 -8.40 -15.85
CA LYS A 269 -15.84 -7.92 -16.58
C LYS A 269 -14.96 -7.11 -15.66
N SER A 270 -13.64 -7.21 -15.86
CA SER A 270 -12.72 -6.29 -15.22
C SER A 270 -11.55 -6.01 -16.14
N TYR A 271 -11.17 -4.74 -16.24
CA TYR A 271 -10.09 -4.29 -17.09
C TYR A 271 -9.45 -3.01 -16.57
N PHE A 272 -8.23 -2.77 -17.01
CA PHE A 272 -7.44 -1.60 -16.66
C PHE A 272 -7.27 -0.69 -17.88
N VAL A 273 -7.58 0.59 -17.71
CA VAL A 273 -7.39 1.65 -18.70
C VAL A 273 -6.28 2.57 -18.21
N GLU A 274 -5.17 2.58 -18.94
CA GLU A 274 -4.06 3.48 -18.64
C GLU A 274 -4.45 4.94 -18.81
N ALA A 275 -4.12 5.75 -17.83
CA ALA A 275 -4.37 7.19 -17.82
C ALA A 275 -3.21 7.94 -17.15
N TYR A 276 -2.00 7.79 -17.70
CA TYR A 276 -0.80 8.46 -17.16
C TYR A 276 -0.81 9.97 -17.43
N ASN A 277 -1.40 10.40 -18.56
CA ASN A 277 -1.37 11.79 -18.94
C ASN A 277 -2.68 12.23 -19.65
N VAL A 278 -2.80 13.54 -19.87
CA VAL A 278 -4.02 14.13 -20.46
C VAL A 278 -4.34 13.64 -21.88
N ASN A 279 -3.37 13.10 -22.62
CA ASN A 279 -3.60 12.58 -23.96
C ASN A 279 -4.40 11.26 -23.95
N GLN A 280 -4.39 10.55 -22.83
CA GLN A 280 -5.14 9.30 -22.62
C GLN A 280 -6.57 9.55 -22.10
N PHE A 281 -6.89 10.78 -21.75
CA PHE A 281 -8.22 11.19 -21.30
C PHE A 281 -9.36 10.79 -22.26
N PRO A 282 -9.26 10.93 -23.61
CA PRO A 282 -10.33 10.52 -24.50
C PRO A 282 -10.70 9.03 -24.39
N LEU A 283 -9.70 8.16 -24.15
CA LEU A 283 -9.94 6.73 -23.92
C LEU A 283 -10.68 6.51 -22.60
N ALA A 284 -10.27 7.18 -21.53
CA ALA A 284 -10.93 7.10 -20.24
C ALA A 284 -12.39 7.59 -20.31
N VAL A 285 -12.66 8.69 -21.01
CA VAL A 285 -14.03 9.19 -21.26
C VAL A 285 -14.86 8.19 -22.07
N LYS A 286 -14.30 7.61 -23.13
CA LYS A 286 -14.98 6.57 -23.91
C LYS A 286 -15.35 5.38 -23.02
N THR A 287 -14.44 4.96 -22.15
CA THR A 287 -14.69 3.89 -21.20
C THR A 287 -15.86 4.22 -20.28
N VAL A 288 -15.87 5.40 -19.66
CA VAL A 288 -16.98 5.83 -18.80
C VAL A 288 -18.30 5.83 -19.57
N LYS A 289 -18.32 6.36 -20.81
CA LYS A 289 -19.53 6.34 -21.66
C LYS A 289 -20.07 4.94 -21.90
N ASN A 290 -19.20 3.94 -22.09
CA ASN A 290 -19.59 2.55 -22.29
C ASN A 290 -20.19 1.87 -21.03
N LEU A 291 -19.99 2.49 -19.88
CA LEU A 291 -20.52 2.01 -18.58
C LEU A 291 -21.84 2.69 -18.18
N LEU A 292 -22.23 3.76 -18.86
CA LEU A 292 -23.51 4.42 -18.59
C LEU A 292 -24.68 3.47 -18.87
N GLY A 293 -25.68 3.50 -17.99
CA GLY A 293 -26.82 2.56 -18.05
C GLY A 293 -26.52 1.16 -17.49
N LYS A 294 -25.33 0.93 -16.94
CA LYS A 294 -24.98 -0.33 -16.27
C LYS A 294 -25.03 -0.16 -14.75
N ARG A 295 -26.12 -0.55 -14.13
CA ARG A 295 -26.38 -0.36 -12.69
C ARG A 295 -25.32 -0.95 -11.75
N LYS A 296 -24.64 -2.03 -12.15
CA LYS A 296 -23.65 -2.74 -11.34
C LYS A 296 -22.21 -2.45 -11.78
N ALA A 297 -22.00 -1.37 -12.54
CA ALA A 297 -20.65 -0.97 -12.95
C ALA A 297 -19.96 -0.15 -11.87
N ILE A 298 -18.67 -0.41 -11.67
CA ILE A 298 -17.81 0.27 -10.69
C ILE A 298 -16.57 0.78 -11.39
N ILE A 299 -16.20 2.02 -11.11
CA ILE A 299 -15.00 2.68 -11.63
C ILE A 299 -14.10 3.03 -10.45
N VAL A 300 -12.90 2.49 -10.42
CA VAL A 300 -11.82 2.91 -9.51
C VAL A 300 -10.89 3.82 -10.29
N LEU A 301 -10.89 5.11 -9.95
CA LEU A 301 -10.11 6.15 -10.62
C LEU A 301 -8.99 6.65 -9.72
N GLY A 302 -7.76 6.67 -10.22
CA GLY A 302 -6.62 7.29 -9.53
C GLY A 302 -5.56 7.72 -10.53
N VAL A 303 -5.35 9.03 -10.63
CA VAL A 303 -4.35 9.65 -11.52
C VAL A 303 -3.68 10.81 -10.79
N GLY A 304 -2.46 11.15 -11.15
CA GLY A 304 -1.84 12.34 -10.57
C GLY A 304 -0.32 12.38 -10.63
N ILE A 305 0.37 11.27 -10.39
CA ILE A 305 1.84 11.29 -10.30
C ILE A 305 2.49 11.73 -11.62
N HIS A 306 2.01 11.25 -12.73
CA HIS A 306 2.51 11.62 -14.07
C HIS A 306 1.95 12.95 -14.60
N ILE A 307 1.07 13.60 -13.84
CA ILE A 307 0.51 14.93 -14.14
C ILE A 307 1.07 15.95 -13.10
N HIS A 308 2.26 15.70 -12.60
CA HIS A 308 2.97 16.56 -11.64
C HIS A 308 2.13 16.95 -10.41
N LEU A 309 1.28 16.04 -9.93
CA LEU A 309 0.41 16.23 -8.75
C LEU A 309 -0.47 17.49 -8.86
N ASN A 310 -0.92 17.83 -10.06
CA ASN A 310 -1.75 19.01 -10.31
C ASN A 310 -3.23 18.68 -10.11
N ALA A 311 -3.73 18.86 -8.89
CA ALA A 311 -5.13 18.59 -8.52
C ALA A 311 -6.13 19.38 -9.37
N THR A 312 -5.85 20.65 -9.67
CA THR A 312 -6.73 21.49 -10.53
C THR A 312 -6.88 20.87 -11.91
N MET A 313 -5.80 20.38 -12.52
CA MET A 313 -5.83 19.73 -13.83
C MET A 313 -6.60 18.41 -13.77
N VAL A 314 -6.35 17.56 -12.76
CA VAL A 314 -7.06 16.28 -12.58
C VAL A 314 -8.55 16.51 -12.40
N ILE A 315 -8.94 17.46 -11.57
CA ILE A 315 -10.34 17.82 -11.35
C ILE A 315 -10.99 18.30 -12.66
N ALA A 316 -10.32 19.19 -13.39
CA ALA A 316 -10.89 19.78 -14.60
C ALA A 316 -10.96 18.79 -15.78
N LYS A 317 -9.96 17.93 -15.94
CA LYS A 317 -9.82 17.04 -17.11
C LYS A 317 -10.39 15.65 -16.91
N TYR A 318 -10.44 15.14 -15.66
CA TYR A 318 -10.95 13.79 -15.38
C TYR A 318 -12.26 13.86 -14.58
N LEU A 319 -12.22 14.37 -13.34
CA LEU A 319 -13.36 14.23 -12.44
C LEU A 319 -14.61 14.98 -12.89
N LYS A 320 -14.51 16.26 -13.24
CA LYS A 320 -15.69 17.02 -13.67
C LYS A 320 -16.36 16.43 -14.93
N PRO A 321 -15.63 16.07 -16.00
CA PRO A 321 -16.24 15.41 -17.16
C PRO A 321 -16.86 14.04 -16.82
N PHE A 322 -16.22 13.23 -15.97
CA PHE A 322 -16.77 11.93 -15.58
C PHE A 322 -18.06 12.11 -14.77
N LEU A 323 -18.06 13.02 -13.80
CA LEU A 323 -19.26 13.33 -13.01
C LEU A 323 -20.40 13.82 -13.89
N SER A 324 -20.13 14.74 -14.81
CA SER A 324 -21.16 15.23 -15.72
C SER A 324 -21.77 14.10 -16.58
N LEU A 325 -20.96 13.15 -17.03
CA LEU A 325 -21.45 11.98 -17.76
C LEU A 325 -22.30 11.06 -16.87
N ILE A 326 -21.82 10.76 -15.66
CA ILE A 326 -22.47 9.86 -14.71
C ILE A 326 -23.79 10.47 -14.19
N GLU A 327 -23.79 11.73 -13.81
CA GLU A 327 -24.98 12.44 -13.32
C GLU A 327 -26.09 12.51 -14.39
N ASN A 328 -25.73 12.66 -15.66
CA ASN A 328 -26.68 12.70 -16.78
C ASN A 328 -27.17 11.31 -17.24
N SER A 329 -26.66 10.21 -16.66
CA SER A 329 -27.04 8.85 -17.09
C SER A 329 -28.31 8.28 -16.42
N GLY A 330 -28.97 9.04 -15.54
CA GLY A 330 -30.16 8.59 -14.84
C GLY A 330 -29.86 7.70 -13.64
N ASN A 331 -30.79 6.77 -13.33
CA ASN A 331 -30.70 5.94 -12.11
C ASN A 331 -29.68 4.79 -12.20
N ASP A 332 -29.41 4.27 -13.40
CA ASP A 332 -28.46 3.18 -13.63
C ASP A 332 -27.05 3.74 -13.91
N ARG A 333 -26.49 4.41 -12.91
CA ARG A 333 -25.18 5.05 -13.00
C ARG A 333 -24.07 4.20 -12.36
N PRO A 334 -22.87 4.18 -12.95
CA PRO A 334 -21.73 3.49 -12.33
C PRO A 334 -21.31 4.16 -11.02
N LEU A 335 -20.87 3.34 -10.07
CA LEU A 335 -20.23 3.82 -8.84
C LEU A 335 -18.82 4.31 -9.18
N LEU A 336 -18.53 5.58 -8.93
CA LEU A 336 -17.18 6.14 -9.05
C LEU A 336 -16.50 6.16 -7.67
N ILE A 337 -15.31 5.58 -7.57
CA ILE A 337 -14.44 5.57 -6.40
C ILE A 337 -13.16 6.31 -6.76
N TRP A 338 -12.75 7.28 -5.95
CA TRP A 338 -11.46 7.93 -6.08
C TRP A 338 -10.43 7.22 -5.21
N ALA A 339 -9.34 6.72 -5.81
CA ALA A 339 -8.20 6.18 -5.07
C ALA A 339 -7.10 7.23 -4.99
N THR A 340 -6.62 7.51 -3.77
CA THR A 340 -5.50 8.44 -3.56
C THR A 340 -4.21 7.82 -4.06
N ILE A 341 -3.22 8.66 -4.41
CA ILE A 341 -1.87 8.20 -4.70
C ILE A 341 -1.31 7.60 -3.42
N HIS A 342 -0.83 6.37 -3.48
CA HIS A 342 -0.22 5.73 -2.33
C HIS A 342 1.09 6.43 -1.94
N GLN A 343 1.49 6.30 -0.69
CA GLN A 343 2.73 6.89 -0.23
C GLN A 343 3.89 6.16 -0.91
N VAL A 344 4.65 6.90 -1.71
CA VAL A 344 5.91 6.40 -2.27
C VAL A 344 7.00 6.52 -1.24
N ASP A 345 7.88 5.55 -1.22
CA ASP A 345 9.10 5.67 -0.46
C ASP A 345 10.05 6.65 -1.17
N ASN A 346 10.66 7.54 -0.40
CA ASN A 346 11.44 8.66 -0.95
C ASN A 346 12.83 8.27 -1.47
N PHE A 347 12.99 7.11 -2.09
CA PHE A 347 14.23 6.77 -2.79
C PHE A 347 14.54 7.73 -3.94
N LEU A 348 13.49 8.26 -4.58
CA LEU A 348 13.65 9.01 -5.83
C LEU A 348 13.42 10.51 -5.68
N THR A 349 12.89 10.99 -4.55
CA THR A 349 12.62 12.40 -4.37
C THR A 349 13.60 13.04 -3.41
N SER A 350 14.36 14.03 -3.93
CA SER A 350 15.27 14.89 -3.17
C SER A 350 14.57 15.80 -2.16
N ASP A 351 13.24 15.72 -2.06
CA ASP A 351 12.46 16.65 -1.29
C ASP A 351 12.09 16.08 0.08
N CYS A 352 13.06 16.09 1.00
CA CYS A 352 12.77 16.19 2.43
C CYS A 352 12.14 17.55 2.72
N VAL A 353 11.05 17.90 2.01
CA VAL A 353 10.44 19.21 2.18
C VAL A 353 9.47 19.13 3.33
N LYS A 354 9.88 19.80 4.42
CA LYS A 354 9.01 20.46 5.41
C LYS A 354 7.56 19.98 5.45
N ASN A 355 7.26 19.04 6.33
CA ASN A 355 5.93 18.69 6.87
C ASN A 355 4.79 18.30 5.92
N TYR A 356 4.88 18.51 4.60
CA TYR A 356 3.88 18.09 3.62
C TYR A 356 4.57 17.60 2.35
N SER A 357 4.60 16.28 2.17
CA SER A 357 4.93 15.69 0.88
C SER A 357 3.98 16.26 -0.18
N PRO A 358 4.44 16.63 -1.39
CA PRO A 358 3.57 17.05 -2.48
C PRO A 358 2.42 16.06 -2.74
N ILE A 359 2.65 14.77 -2.53
CA ILE A 359 1.63 13.73 -2.62
C ILE A 359 0.56 13.91 -1.53
N ALA A 360 0.96 14.19 -0.28
CA ALA A 360 0.00 14.39 0.81
C ALA A 360 -0.91 15.60 0.52
N LYS A 361 -0.34 16.71 0.06
CA LYS A 361 -1.12 17.89 -0.34
C LYS A 361 -2.07 17.60 -1.49
N PHE A 362 -1.58 16.91 -2.53
CA PHE A 362 -2.41 16.51 -3.66
C PHE A 362 -3.57 15.61 -3.20
N ASN A 363 -3.28 14.59 -2.40
CA ASN A 363 -4.28 13.67 -1.88
C ASN A 363 -5.33 14.40 -1.02
N GLU A 364 -4.91 15.36 -0.18
CA GLU A 364 -5.82 16.18 0.62
C GLU A 364 -6.77 17.01 -0.26
N GLU A 365 -6.24 17.73 -1.27
CA GLU A 365 -7.04 18.52 -2.20
C GLU A 365 -8.04 17.66 -2.98
N MET A 366 -7.60 16.49 -3.47
CA MET A 366 -8.45 15.56 -4.20
C MET A 366 -9.52 14.93 -3.32
N SER A 367 -9.15 14.49 -2.11
CA SER A 367 -10.09 13.93 -1.14
C SER A 367 -11.15 14.94 -0.73
N LYS A 368 -10.77 16.20 -0.48
CA LYS A 368 -11.71 17.29 -0.19
C LYS A 368 -12.71 17.50 -1.33
N PHE A 369 -12.23 17.52 -2.59
CA PHE A 369 -13.08 17.68 -3.76
C PHE A 369 -14.07 16.51 -3.90
N CYS A 370 -13.60 15.28 -3.72
CA CYS A 370 -14.40 14.06 -3.86
C CYS A 370 -15.46 13.95 -2.75
N ARG A 371 -15.06 14.13 -1.49
CA ARG A 371 -16.00 14.07 -0.34
C ARG A 371 -17.10 15.12 -0.45
N ALA A 372 -16.79 16.35 -0.91
CA ALA A 372 -17.80 17.40 -1.13
C ALA A 372 -18.83 17.05 -2.23
N ARG A 373 -18.63 15.96 -2.97
CA ARG A 373 -19.50 15.45 -4.05
C ARG A 373 -20.00 14.02 -3.82
N ASN A 374 -19.88 13.56 -2.59
CA ASN A 374 -20.29 12.21 -2.20
C ASN A 374 -19.60 11.09 -3.04
N ILE A 375 -18.37 11.35 -3.50
CA ILE A 375 -17.54 10.34 -4.15
C ILE A 375 -16.75 9.61 -3.06
N PRO A 376 -16.91 8.29 -2.90
CA PRO A 376 -16.11 7.51 -1.97
C PRO A 376 -14.61 7.68 -2.25
N VAL A 377 -13.83 7.91 -1.19
CA VAL A 377 -12.38 8.10 -1.27
C VAL A 377 -11.68 6.90 -0.69
N PHE A 378 -10.89 6.23 -1.52
CA PHE A 378 -10.04 5.11 -1.13
C PHE A 378 -8.65 5.65 -0.75
N GLU A 379 -8.42 5.85 0.54
CA GLU A 379 -7.19 6.42 1.09
C GLU A 379 -6.03 5.40 1.09
N THR A 380 -5.52 5.10 -0.11
CA THR A 380 -4.42 4.12 -0.26
C THR A 380 -3.11 4.59 0.36
N SER A 381 -2.92 5.91 0.52
CA SER A 381 -1.74 6.50 1.14
C SER A 381 -1.57 6.10 2.62
N THR A 382 -2.67 5.99 3.35
CA THR A 382 -2.67 5.53 4.75
C THR A 382 -2.25 4.07 4.85
N VAL A 383 -2.79 3.23 3.96
CA VAL A 383 -2.49 1.79 3.93
C VAL A 383 -1.03 1.52 3.58
N THR A 384 -0.42 2.34 2.74
CA THR A 384 0.96 2.12 2.26
C THR A 384 2.04 2.83 3.06
N ARG A 385 1.67 3.50 4.16
CA ARG A 385 2.64 4.18 5.02
C ARG A 385 3.65 3.19 5.61
N ASN A 386 4.94 3.53 5.46
CA ASN A 386 6.06 2.73 5.95
C ASN A 386 6.18 1.31 5.36
N ILE A 387 5.48 1.02 4.26
CA ILE A 387 5.74 -0.21 3.52
C ILE A 387 7.01 -0.02 2.68
N LYS A 388 7.88 -1.01 2.68
CA LYS A 388 9.04 -1.06 1.80
C LYS A 388 8.61 -1.08 0.34
N SER A 389 9.37 -0.35 -0.46
CA SER A 389 9.29 -0.35 -1.91
C SER A 389 10.65 -0.74 -2.48
N ASN A 390 10.69 -1.67 -3.41
CA ASN A 390 11.94 -2.13 -4.02
C ASN A 390 12.45 -1.20 -5.13
N ASP A 391 11.56 -0.40 -5.75
CA ASP A 391 11.92 0.60 -6.76
C ASP A 391 11.73 2.05 -6.29
N GLY A 392 11.34 2.23 -5.03
CA GLY A 392 11.10 3.53 -4.42
C GLY A 392 9.75 4.17 -4.78
N GLN A 393 8.94 3.52 -5.62
CA GLN A 393 7.61 4.02 -6.05
C GLN A 393 6.49 3.02 -5.79
N HIS A 394 6.69 1.76 -6.13
CA HIS A 394 5.65 0.75 -6.10
C HIS A 394 5.78 -0.15 -4.88
N VAL A 395 4.64 -0.50 -4.30
CA VAL A 395 4.58 -1.53 -3.26
C VAL A 395 4.41 -2.90 -3.92
N GLY A 396 4.98 -3.93 -3.29
CA GLY A 396 4.87 -5.31 -3.74
C GLY A 396 3.48 -5.92 -3.54
N TYR A 397 3.40 -7.23 -3.65
CA TYR A 397 2.16 -7.99 -3.52
C TYR A 397 1.45 -7.74 -2.17
N GLY A 398 2.19 -7.77 -1.04
CA GLY A 398 1.61 -7.61 0.29
C GLY A 398 0.85 -6.29 0.49
N GLY A 399 1.43 -5.18 0.02
CA GLY A 399 0.78 -3.88 0.09
C GLY A 399 -0.44 -3.78 -0.85
N ASN A 400 -0.34 -4.36 -2.04
CA ASN A 400 -1.43 -4.33 -3.02
C ASN A 400 -2.57 -5.27 -2.63
N ILE A 401 -2.30 -6.46 -2.08
CA ILE A 401 -3.37 -7.37 -1.63
C ILE A 401 -4.17 -6.77 -0.46
N ALA A 402 -3.52 -6.06 0.46
CA ALA A 402 -4.24 -5.35 1.52
C ALA A 402 -5.20 -4.29 0.95
N LYS A 403 -4.77 -3.51 -0.05
CA LYS A 403 -5.65 -2.55 -0.74
C LYS A 403 -6.83 -3.25 -1.42
N VAL A 404 -6.60 -4.38 -2.11
CA VAL A 404 -7.68 -5.14 -2.75
C VAL A 404 -8.64 -5.72 -1.71
N GLN A 405 -8.14 -6.26 -0.60
CA GLN A 405 -8.98 -6.74 0.50
C GLN A 405 -9.86 -5.63 1.09
N ILE A 406 -9.31 -4.43 1.26
CA ILE A 406 -10.08 -3.25 1.69
C ILE A 406 -11.18 -2.92 0.69
N LEU A 407 -10.87 -2.86 -0.60
CA LEU A 407 -11.84 -2.59 -1.65
C LEU A 407 -12.98 -3.61 -1.66
N LEU A 408 -12.67 -4.91 -1.54
CA LEU A 408 -13.67 -5.98 -1.51
C LEU A 408 -14.57 -5.89 -0.27
N ASN A 409 -14.00 -5.62 0.91
CA ASN A 409 -14.78 -5.41 2.14
C ASN A 409 -15.71 -4.19 2.02
N TYR A 410 -15.21 -3.10 1.44
CA TYR A 410 -16.03 -1.94 1.14
C TYR A 410 -17.20 -2.28 0.21
N LEU A 411 -16.93 -2.97 -0.90
CA LEU A 411 -17.97 -3.35 -1.87
C LEU A 411 -19.00 -4.24 -1.22
N LYS A 412 -18.60 -5.27 -0.47
CA LYS A 412 -19.51 -6.14 0.27
C LYS A 412 -20.42 -5.33 1.19
N SER A 413 -19.85 -4.52 2.07
CA SER A 413 -20.63 -3.72 3.03
C SER A 413 -21.53 -2.71 2.35
N ARG A 414 -21.09 -2.11 1.24
CA ARG A 414 -21.92 -1.20 0.46
C ARG A 414 -23.12 -1.89 -0.14
N PHE A 415 -22.97 -3.11 -0.68
CA PHE A 415 -24.10 -3.87 -1.23
C PHE A 415 -25.07 -4.31 -0.16
N GLU A 416 -24.58 -4.72 1.00
CA GLU A 416 -25.41 -5.17 2.13
C GLU A 416 -26.16 -4.02 2.82
N ILE A 417 -25.50 -2.86 3.02
CA ILE A 417 -26.04 -1.77 3.84
C ILE A 417 -26.75 -0.72 2.98
N CYS A 418 -26.17 -0.33 1.84
CA CYS A 418 -26.61 0.86 1.12
C CYS A 418 -27.71 0.57 0.09
N GLN A 419 -27.82 -0.66 -0.39
CA GLN A 419 -28.94 -1.05 -1.27
C GLN A 419 -30.26 -1.27 -0.52
N SER A 420 -30.19 -1.60 0.76
CA SER A 420 -31.40 -1.77 1.61
C SER A 420 -32.07 -0.42 1.98
N SER A 421 -31.40 0.72 1.78
CA SER A 421 -31.94 2.05 2.08
C SER A 421 -32.54 2.77 0.86
N GLU A 422 -32.43 2.19 -0.36
CA GLU A 422 -32.98 2.76 -1.60
C GLU A 422 -34.38 2.14 -1.96
N HIS A 423 -34.91 1.28 -1.10
CA HIS A 423 -36.28 0.71 -1.17
C HIS A 423 -37.14 1.25 -0.02
#